data_9ee75ddd0ae1fdf41388e968d14cae90
#
_entry.id   9ee75ddd0ae1fdf41388e968d14cae90
#
_cell.length_a   1.000
_cell.length_b   1.000
_cell.length_c   1.000
_cell.angle_alpha   90.00
_cell.angle_beta   90.00
_cell.angle_gamma   90.00
#
_symmetry.space_group_name_H-M   'P 1'
#
loop_
_entity.id
_entity.type
_entity.pdbx_description
1 polymer ?
#
loop_
_entity_poly.entity_id
_entity_poly.type
_entity_poly.pdbx_seq_one_letter_code
_entity_poly.pdbx_strand_id
1 'polypeptide(L)'
;MKTLYTRIVVTMLVVIVFSSLLGFAIANIYYQVNLKPFNDEKVTKMADEIQQFYEANDEVALDSYLTNVGNLGYELFVTDGKTESHYFGGEFRKKDLPAKTVQQVLDGQTYHGIDNFDTGLFITGFFDNDIQNTIGVPIETDGKTMALFLRQDPEQQFGELRIFFAMILVFTSLISIILVLISGRYIVRPIVKLTNATKKIRKGNYDVALEVKRKDEIGQLADSFTKMAGELEKSEAARQEFVANVSHELQSPLTSMQGFATLLSSQTLTAEEQTKYLAIMTEETTRLSTLTKQLLTLASLDQEAELRKQETFDIKAQWQQLLQMTEWSWRDKSLTIETSLEAVTYRGDAELMYQVWSNLLTNAIKFTPESGIIKIRLYENTREVVIEVTDTGIGIAIEALPNIFNRFYKANESRSREAGSSGLGLSICKKIIDLHGGTITATSKIDHGTTFTVKLPKN
;
A
#
# COMPACT_ATOMS: atom_id res chain seq x y z
N MET A 1 -23.00 -9.35 4.48
CA MET A 1 -21.58 -9.76 4.30
C MET A 1 -20.71 -8.85 5.16
N LYS A 2 -20.29 -9.32 6.34
CA LYS A 2 -19.65 -8.47 7.36
C LYS A 2 -18.11 -8.42 7.27
N THR A 3 -17.46 -9.34 6.55
CA THR A 3 -15.99 -9.39 6.49
C THR A 3 -15.46 -9.31 5.06
N LEU A 4 -14.24 -8.77 4.88
CA LEU A 4 -13.53 -8.72 3.61
C LEU A 4 -13.35 -10.12 3.02
N TYR A 5 -13.05 -11.12 3.87
CA TYR A 5 -12.93 -12.51 3.46
C TYR A 5 -14.19 -13.01 2.78
N THR A 6 -15.35 -12.83 3.42
CA THR A 6 -16.64 -13.26 2.86
C THR A 6 -16.94 -12.58 1.53
N ARG A 7 -16.61 -11.28 1.39
CA ARG A 7 -16.80 -10.57 0.12
C ARG A 7 -15.94 -11.15 -0.99
N ILE A 8 -14.65 -11.35 -0.76
CA ILE A 8 -13.74 -11.90 -1.77
C ILE A 8 -14.17 -13.31 -2.18
N VAL A 9 -14.46 -14.19 -1.22
CA VAL A 9 -14.90 -15.57 -1.51
C VAL A 9 -16.19 -15.58 -2.32
N VAL A 10 -17.19 -14.80 -1.92
CA VAL A 10 -18.48 -14.73 -2.66
C VAL A 10 -18.27 -14.15 -4.06
N THR A 11 -17.47 -13.08 -4.20
CA THR A 11 -17.18 -12.51 -5.52
C THR A 11 -16.52 -13.54 -6.44
N MET A 12 -15.51 -14.28 -5.94
CA MET A 12 -14.83 -15.32 -6.73
C MET A 12 -15.79 -16.45 -7.12
N LEU A 13 -16.67 -16.89 -6.20
CA LEU A 13 -17.68 -17.91 -6.51
C LEU A 13 -18.68 -17.42 -7.56
N VAL A 14 -19.15 -16.19 -7.46
CA VAL A 14 -20.02 -15.57 -8.47
C VAL A 14 -19.34 -15.51 -9.82
N VAL A 15 -18.06 -15.13 -9.88
CA VAL A 15 -17.27 -15.10 -11.13
C VAL A 15 -17.17 -16.49 -11.74
N ILE A 16 -16.92 -17.54 -10.94
CA ILE A 16 -16.82 -18.92 -11.43
C ILE A 16 -18.15 -19.35 -12.03
N VAL A 17 -19.27 -19.14 -11.31
CA VAL A 17 -20.61 -19.51 -11.80
C VAL A 17 -20.96 -18.74 -13.06
N PHE A 18 -20.73 -17.43 -13.08
CA PHE A 18 -21.03 -16.60 -14.24
C PHE A 18 -20.19 -16.99 -15.46
N SER A 19 -18.88 -17.25 -15.27
CA SER A 19 -17.99 -17.69 -16.33
C SER A 19 -18.40 -19.06 -16.88
N SER A 20 -18.85 -19.97 -16.01
CA SER A 20 -19.35 -21.29 -16.43
C SER A 20 -20.63 -21.18 -17.25
N LEU A 21 -21.57 -20.33 -16.83
CA LEU A 21 -22.81 -20.08 -17.58
C LEU A 21 -22.54 -19.43 -18.94
N LEU A 22 -21.64 -18.45 -18.96
CA LEU A 22 -21.24 -17.77 -20.19
C LEU A 22 -20.53 -18.74 -21.15
N GLY A 23 -19.59 -19.54 -20.63
CA GLY A 23 -18.90 -20.58 -21.41
C GLY A 23 -19.86 -21.60 -21.99
N PHE A 24 -20.85 -22.05 -21.20
CA PHE A 24 -21.91 -22.92 -21.68
C PHE A 24 -22.74 -22.27 -22.80
N ALA A 25 -23.15 -21.02 -22.62
CA ALA A 25 -23.92 -20.30 -23.65
C ALA A 25 -23.15 -20.15 -24.96
N ILE A 26 -21.85 -19.77 -24.90
CA ILE A 26 -20.97 -19.64 -26.06
C ILE A 26 -20.79 -21.00 -26.74
N ALA A 27 -20.55 -22.07 -25.99
CA ALA A 27 -20.41 -23.42 -26.55
C ALA A 27 -21.68 -23.88 -27.25
N ASN A 28 -22.87 -23.59 -26.69
CA ASN A 28 -24.15 -23.86 -27.33
C ASN A 28 -24.31 -23.10 -28.66
N ILE A 29 -24.03 -21.81 -28.66
CA ILE A 29 -24.10 -21.02 -29.92
C ILE A 29 -23.14 -21.59 -30.95
N TYR A 30 -21.91 -21.93 -30.56
CA TYR A 30 -20.94 -22.55 -31.45
C TYR A 30 -21.44 -23.89 -32.03
N TYR A 31 -22.05 -24.73 -31.17
CA TYR A 31 -22.67 -25.98 -31.61
C TYR A 31 -23.75 -25.74 -32.63
N GLN A 32 -24.67 -24.83 -32.39
CA GLN A 32 -25.80 -24.54 -33.30
C GLN A 32 -25.33 -24.04 -34.67
N VAL A 33 -24.31 -23.20 -34.68
CA VAL A 33 -23.84 -22.55 -35.94
C VAL A 33 -22.89 -23.45 -36.73
N ASN A 34 -22.04 -24.23 -36.07
CA ASN A 34 -20.95 -24.92 -36.77
C ASN A 34 -21.07 -26.46 -36.68
N LEU A 35 -21.38 -26.99 -35.49
CA LEU A 35 -21.33 -28.44 -35.30
C LEU A 35 -22.62 -29.17 -35.71
N LYS A 36 -23.75 -28.51 -35.63
CA LYS A 36 -25.04 -29.08 -36.00
C LYS A 36 -25.11 -29.35 -37.50
N PRO A 37 -24.80 -28.38 -38.40
CA PRO A 37 -24.71 -28.62 -39.86
C PRO A 37 -23.67 -29.69 -40.19
N PHE A 38 -22.52 -29.68 -39.53
CA PHE A 38 -21.47 -30.69 -39.73
C PHE A 38 -21.97 -32.11 -39.37
N ASN A 39 -22.71 -32.23 -38.26
CA ASN A 39 -23.31 -33.50 -37.87
C ASN A 39 -24.39 -33.95 -38.86
N ASP A 40 -25.20 -33.05 -39.36
CA ASP A 40 -26.21 -33.33 -40.39
C ASP A 40 -25.56 -33.89 -41.67
N GLU A 41 -24.51 -33.23 -42.18
CA GLU A 41 -23.77 -33.71 -43.36
C GLU A 41 -23.13 -35.09 -43.11
N LYS A 42 -22.54 -35.29 -41.94
CA LYS A 42 -21.94 -36.57 -41.54
C LYS A 42 -22.95 -37.70 -41.54
N VAL A 43 -24.11 -37.49 -40.87
CA VAL A 43 -25.16 -38.51 -40.76
C VAL A 43 -25.83 -38.74 -42.13
N THR A 44 -25.98 -37.70 -42.99
CA THR A 44 -26.45 -37.83 -44.33
C THR A 44 -25.57 -38.77 -45.17
N LYS A 45 -24.24 -38.58 -45.12
CA LYS A 45 -23.29 -39.49 -45.82
C LYS A 45 -23.44 -40.94 -45.34
N MET A 46 -23.64 -41.14 -44.03
CA MET A 46 -23.87 -42.48 -43.47
C MET A 46 -25.20 -43.07 -43.97
N ALA A 47 -26.27 -42.28 -44.07
CA ALA A 47 -27.53 -42.69 -44.58
C ALA A 47 -27.44 -43.12 -46.06
N ASP A 48 -26.75 -42.32 -46.88
CA ASP A 48 -26.50 -42.61 -48.30
C ASP A 48 -25.68 -43.90 -48.46
N GLU A 49 -24.63 -44.11 -47.63
CA GLU A 49 -23.84 -45.36 -47.65
C GLU A 49 -24.67 -46.59 -47.27
N ILE A 50 -25.55 -46.48 -46.26
CA ILE A 50 -26.46 -47.55 -45.83
C ILE A 50 -27.43 -47.86 -46.97
N GLN A 51 -28.03 -46.87 -47.61
CA GLN A 51 -28.92 -47.01 -48.77
C GLN A 51 -28.19 -47.70 -49.93
N GLN A 52 -27.06 -47.12 -50.39
CA GLN A 52 -26.31 -47.64 -51.55
C GLN A 52 -25.83 -49.06 -51.32
N PHE A 53 -25.36 -49.40 -50.13
CA PHE A 53 -24.92 -50.75 -49.83
C PHE A 53 -26.07 -51.75 -49.93
N TYR A 54 -27.24 -51.42 -49.39
CA TYR A 54 -28.41 -52.28 -49.42
C TYR A 54 -28.90 -52.45 -50.86
N GLU A 55 -29.06 -51.40 -51.62
CA GLU A 55 -29.50 -51.40 -53.03
C GLU A 55 -28.54 -52.10 -54.01
N ALA A 56 -27.25 -52.17 -53.63
CA ALA A 56 -26.23 -52.90 -54.43
C ALA A 56 -26.20 -54.42 -54.12
N ASN A 57 -26.92 -54.89 -53.09
CA ASN A 57 -26.85 -56.29 -52.60
C ASN A 57 -28.28 -56.91 -52.49
N ASP A 58 -28.88 -57.28 -53.63
CA ASP A 58 -30.24 -57.80 -53.73
C ASP A 58 -30.53 -59.10 -52.95
N GLU A 59 -29.54 -59.80 -52.43
CA GLU A 59 -29.67 -61.04 -51.68
C GLU A 59 -29.92 -60.82 -50.15
N VAL A 60 -29.78 -59.59 -49.65
CA VAL A 60 -29.85 -59.27 -48.20
C VAL A 60 -31.27 -58.80 -47.87
N ALA A 61 -31.94 -59.49 -46.93
CA ALA A 61 -33.22 -59.01 -46.41
C ALA A 61 -33.10 -57.72 -45.64
N LEU A 62 -33.92 -56.70 -45.92
CA LEU A 62 -33.87 -55.36 -45.33
C LEU A 62 -33.89 -55.40 -43.81
N ASP A 63 -34.80 -56.19 -43.20
CA ASP A 63 -34.90 -56.32 -41.74
C ASP A 63 -33.62 -56.82 -41.08
N SER A 64 -32.98 -57.84 -41.70
CA SER A 64 -31.72 -58.36 -41.20
C SER A 64 -30.56 -57.37 -41.31
N TYR A 65 -30.51 -56.61 -42.42
CA TYR A 65 -29.51 -55.59 -42.64
C TYR A 65 -29.64 -54.43 -41.65
N LEU A 66 -30.85 -53.86 -41.54
CA LEU A 66 -31.14 -52.73 -40.66
C LEU A 66 -31.04 -53.12 -39.18
N THR A 67 -31.29 -54.36 -38.79
CA THR A 67 -31.02 -54.89 -37.47
C THR A 67 -29.53 -54.84 -37.14
N ASN A 68 -28.67 -55.20 -38.12
CA ASN A 68 -27.21 -55.15 -37.95
C ASN A 68 -26.72 -53.69 -37.86
N VAL A 69 -27.24 -52.79 -38.68
CA VAL A 69 -26.95 -51.35 -38.60
C VAL A 69 -27.37 -50.77 -37.28
N GLY A 70 -28.55 -51.15 -36.74
CA GLY A 70 -29.02 -50.76 -35.45
C GLY A 70 -28.07 -51.20 -34.29
N ASN A 71 -27.58 -52.46 -34.36
CA ASN A 71 -26.60 -52.99 -33.42
C ASN A 71 -25.27 -52.26 -33.40
N LEU A 72 -24.92 -51.50 -34.49
CA LEU A 72 -23.77 -50.64 -34.55
C LEU A 72 -23.95 -49.27 -33.88
N GLY A 73 -25.10 -49.05 -33.21
CA GLY A 73 -25.40 -47.83 -32.48
C GLY A 73 -26.12 -46.78 -33.30
N TYR A 74 -27.01 -47.21 -34.20
CA TYR A 74 -27.93 -46.34 -34.94
C TYR A 74 -29.37 -46.65 -34.50
N GLU A 75 -30.21 -45.61 -34.42
CA GLU A 75 -31.65 -45.70 -34.27
C GLU A 75 -32.24 -45.46 -35.65
N LEU A 76 -33.02 -46.47 -36.20
CA LEU A 76 -33.60 -46.41 -37.53
C LEU A 76 -35.12 -46.61 -37.45
N PHE A 77 -35.79 -45.90 -38.34
CA PHE A 77 -37.21 -46.05 -38.58
C PHE A 77 -37.46 -46.13 -40.05
N VAL A 78 -38.20 -47.19 -40.47
CA VAL A 78 -38.56 -47.40 -41.89
C VAL A 78 -40.05 -47.45 -42.01
N THR A 79 -40.61 -46.80 -43.03
CA THR A 79 -42.02 -46.77 -43.26
C THR A 79 -42.39 -46.60 -44.75
N ASP A 80 -43.49 -47.18 -45.18
CA ASP A 80 -44.14 -46.96 -46.48
C ASP A 80 -45.10 -45.75 -46.47
N GLY A 81 -45.22 -45.08 -45.31
CA GLY A 81 -46.15 -43.96 -45.09
C GLY A 81 -47.63 -44.35 -44.98
N LYS A 82 -47.95 -45.65 -44.99
CA LYS A 82 -49.35 -46.16 -44.93
C LYS A 82 -49.59 -47.21 -43.86
N THR A 83 -48.99 -48.38 -44.01
CA THR A 83 -49.32 -49.56 -43.15
C THR A 83 -48.09 -50.21 -42.57
N GLU A 84 -46.95 -50.14 -43.23
CA GLU A 84 -45.72 -50.77 -42.80
C GLU A 84 -44.82 -49.77 -42.10
N SER A 85 -44.41 -50.08 -40.85
CA SER A 85 -43.46 -49.28 -40.08
C SER A 85 -42.68 -50.13 -39.10
N HIS A 86 -41.34 -50.05 -39.16
CA HIS A 86 -40.44 -50.87 -38.35
C HIS A 86 -39.34 -49.98 -37.72
N TYR A 87 -38.96 -50.34 -36.46
CA TYR A 87 -37.89 -49.68 -35.72
C TYR A 87 -36.72 -50.68 -35.54
N PHE A 88 -35.49 -50.19 -35.71
CA PHE A 88 -34.28 -50.99 -35.50
C PHE A 88 -33.27 -50.24 -34.62
N GLY A 89 -32.49 -50.96 -33.84
CA GLY A 89 -31.43 -50.42 -32.96
C GLY A 89 -31.93 -49.76 -31.69
N GLY A 90 -33.14 -49.30 -31.63
CA GLY A 90 -33.79 -48.68 -30.49
C GLY A 90 -35.13 -48.06 -30.84
N GLU A 91 -35.91 -47.69 -29.83
CA GLU A 91 -37.16 -46.95 -30.05
C GLU A 91 -36.97 -45.46 -29.83
N PHE A 92 -37.55 -44.66 -30.73
CA PHE A 92 -37.59 -43.22 -30.55
C PHE A 92 -38.51 -42.88 -29.38
N ARG A 93 -38.05 -42.01 -28.50
CA ARG A 93 -38.81 -41.51 -27.34
C ARG A 93 -40.00 -40.65 -27.77
N LYS A 94 -39.81 -39.83 -28.80
CA LYS A 94 -40.84 -39.06 -29.49
C LYS A 94 -40.97 -39.58 -30.90
N LYS A 95 -42.16 -40.08 -31.22
CA LYS A 95 -42.45 -40.77 -32.50
C LYS A 95 -43.33 -39.97 -33.44
N ASP A 96 -43.51 -38.68 -33.16
CA ASP A 96 -44.38 -37.81 -33.98
C ASP A 96 -43.62 -37.25 -35.18
N LEU A 97 -43.80 -37.91 -36.32
CA LEU A 97 -43.20 -37.49 -37.57
C LEU A 97 -44.32 -37.01 -38.54
N PRO A 98 -44.28 -35.76 -39.04
CA PRO A 98 -45.26 -35.24 -39.92
C PRO A 98 -45.40 -36.08 -41.24
N ALA A 99 -46.62 -36.45 -41.60
CA ALA A 99 -46.86 -37.23 -42.84
C ALA A 99 -46.27 -36.58 -44.09
N LYS A 100 -46.18 -35.21 -44.11
CA LYS A 100 -45.53 -34.47 -45.19
C LYS A 100 -44.03 -34.79 -45.30
N THR A 101 -43.34 -34.96 -44.17
CA THR A 101 -41.92 -35.32 -44.12
C THR A 101 -41.69 -36.72 -44.64
N VAL A 102 -42.52 -37.67 -44.29
CA VAL A 102 -42.45 -39.02 -44.83
C VAL A 102 -42.68 -39.03 -46.32
N GLN A 103 -43.66 -38.27 -46.83
CA GLN A 103 -43.95 -38.18 -48.27
C GLN A 103 -42.75 -37.51 -49.04
N GLN A 104 -42.12 -36.51 -48.47
CA GLN A 104 -40.94 -35.90 -49.09
C GLN A 104 -39.81 -36.93 -49.31
N VAL A 105 -39.57 -37.80 -48.33
CA VAL A 105 -38.56 -38.83 -48.47
C VAL A 105 -38.96 -39.90 -49.47
N LEU A 106 -40.24 -40.31 -49.47
CA LEU A 106 -40.76 -41.24 -50.49
C LEU A 106 -40.69 -40.68 -51.92
N ASP A 107 -40.80 -39.37 -52.09
CA ASP A 107 -40.65 -38.68 -53.35
C ASP A 107 -39.16 -38.50 -53.82
N GLY A 108 -38.19 -39.09 -53.06
CA GLY A 108 -36.77 -39.09 -53.41
C GLY A 108 -35.98 -37.93 -52.83
N GLN A 109 -36.54 -37.13 -51.91
CA GLN A 109 -35.82 -36.00 -51.29
C GLN A 109 -35.21 -36.40 -49.94
N THR A 110 -33.96 -36.02 -49.70
CA THR A 110 -33.33 -36.20 -48.41
C THR A 110 -33.94 -35.25 -47.39
N TYR A 111 -34.31 -35.77 -46.22
CA TYR A 111 -34.77 -34.99 -45.06
C TYR A 111 -33.62 -34.69 -44.10
N HIS A 112 -33.33 -33.40 -43.90
CA HIS A 112 -32.27 -32.89 -43.02
C HIS A 112 -32.86 -32.47 -41.65
N GLY A 113 -33.35 -33.46 -40.89
CA GLY A 113 -33.99 -33.18 -39.61
C GLY A 113 -33.03 -32.73 -38.56
N ILE A 114 -31.77 -33.19 -38.56
CA ILE A 114 -30.76 -32.79 -37.59
C ILE A 114 -30.51 -31.28 -37.66
N ASP A 115 -30.30 -30.74 -38.88
CA ASP A 115 -30.03 -29.32 -39.06
C ASP A 115 -31.28 -28.45 -38.81
N ASN A 116 -32.45 -28.93 -39.16
CA ASN A 116 -33.71 -28.20 -39.01
C ASN A 116 -34.41 -28.41 -37.67
N PHE A 117 -33.86 -29.23 -36.76
CA PHE A 117 -34.46 -29.51 -35.45
C PHE A 117 -34.43 -28.26 -34.57
N ASP A 118 -35.62 -27.74 -34.23
CA ASP A 118 -35.71 -26.54 -33.39
C ASP A 118 -35.47 -26.88 -31.94
N THR A 119 -34.36 -26.47 -31.44
CA THR A 119 -33.98 -26.54 -30.03
C THR A 119 -33.83 -25.13 -29.52
N GLY A 120 -34.41 -24.83 -28.38
CA GLY A 120 -34.24 -23.49 -27.77
C GLY A 120 -32.75 -23.12 -27.61
N LEU A 121 -32.49 -21.84 -27.47
CA LEU A 121 -31.13 -21.20 -27.49
C LEU A 121 -30.06 -21.85 -26.57
N PHE A 122 -30.48 -22.60 -25.58
CA PHE A 122 -29.61 -23.20 -24.52
C PHE A 122 -29.60 -24.73 -24.55
N ILE A 123 -30.22 -25.38 -25.55
CA ILE A 123 -30.28 -26.84 -25.62
C ILE A 123 -29.72 -27.25 -26.98
N THR A 124 -28.68 -28.08 -27.00
CA THR A 124 -28.05 -28.53 -28.28
C THR A 124 -28.94 -29.43 -29.09
N GLY A 125 -29.95 -30.08 -28.50
CA GLY A 125 -30.76 -31.12 -29.13
C GLY A 125 -30.00 -32.40 -29.46
N PHE A 126 -28.68 -32.45 -29.33
CA PHE A 126 -27.86 -33.61 -29.71
C PHE A 126 -28.29 -34.90 -29.04
N PHE A 127 -28.72 -34.85 -27.80
CA PHE A 127 -29.20 -36.00 -27.02
C PHE A 127 -30.73 -36.16 -27.06
N ASP A 128 -31.45 -35.30 -27.76
CA ASP A 128 -32.94 -35.43 -27.82
C ASP A 128 -33.31 -36.56 -28.77
N ASN A 129 -33.84 -37.66 -28.18
CA ASN A 129 -34.29 -38.83 -28.90
C ASN A 129 -35.70 -38.54 -29.49
N ASP A 130 -35.73 -37.81 -30.60
CA ASP A 130 -36.89 -37.39 -31.33
C ASP A 130 -36.70 -37.84 -32.81
N ILE A 131 -37.74 -38.48 -33.38
CA ILE A 131 -37.69 -38.94 -34.77
C ILE A 131 -37.53 -37.78 -35.76
N GLN A 132 -37.98 -36.58 -35.39
CA GLN A 132 -37.75 -35.40 -36.21
C GLN A 132 -36.26 -34.96 -36.26
N ASN A 133 -35.46 -35.44 -35.31
CA ASN A 133 -34.02 -35.18 -35.23
C ASN A 133 -33.24 -36.32 -35.93
N THR A 134 -33.60 -36.64 -37.14
CA THR A 134 -33.03 -37.72 -37.96
C THR A 134 -32.72 -37.23 -39.38
N ILE A 135 -31.92 -38.02 -40.09
CA ILE A 135 -31.78 -37.88 -41.54
C ILE A 135 -32.71 -38.91 -42.18
N GLY A 136 -33.52 -38.47 -43.19
CA GLY A 136 -34.40 -39.33 -43.94
C GLY A 136 -33.89 -39.50 -45.37
N VAL A 137 -33.78 -40.76 -45.83
CA VAL A 137 -33.41 -41.09 -47.22
C VAL A 137 -34.38 -42.14 -47.78
N PRO A 138 -34.68 -42.11 -49.08
CA PRO A 138 -35.44 -43.19 -49.69
C PRO A 138 -34.61 -44.47 -49.73
N ILE A 139 -35.24 -45.62 -49.64
CA ILE A 139 -34.61 -46.94 -49.82
C ILE A 139 -35.52 -47.84 -50.62
N GLU A 140 -35.04 -48.48 -51.69
CA GLU A 140 -35.77 -49.35 -52.53
C GLU A 140 -35.70 -50.80 -52.07
N THR A 141 -36.85 -51.46 -51.83
CA THR A 141 -36.91 -52.85 -51.46
C THR A 141 -38.13 -53.51 -52.07
N ASP A 142 -37.95 -54.68 -52.70
CA ASP A 142 -39.00 -55.46 -53.36
C ASP A 142 -39.82 -54.64 -54.40
N GLY A 143 -39.15 -53.69 -55.10
CA GLY A 143 -39.81 -52.82 -56.07
C GLY A 143 -40.72 -51.74 -55.47
N LYS A 144 -40.60 -51.47 -54.13
CA LYS A 144 -41.29 -50.40 -53.43
C LYS A 144 -40.26 -49.42 -52.85
N THR A 145 -40.56 -48.13 -52.93
CA THR A 145 -39.78 -47.11 -52.19
C THR A 145 -40.28 -46.98 -50.72
N MET A 146 -39.41 -47.10 -49.78
CA MET A 146 -39.70 -46.87 -48.37
C MET A 146 -38.87 -45.65 -47.87
N ALA A 147 -39.33 -44.96 -46.85
CA ALA A 147 -38.63 -43.90 -46.18
C ALA A 147 -37.84 -44.42 -45.00
N LEU A 148 -36.52 -44.34 -45.08
CA LEU A 148 -35.58 -44.68 -44.00
C LEU A 148 -35.15 -43.41 -43.25
N PHE A 149 -35.49 -43.34 -41.95
CA PHE A 149 -35.02 -42.28 -41.04
C PHE A 149 -33.98 -42.85 -40.08
N LEU A 150 -32.82 -42.21 -39.96
CA LEU A 150 -31.79 -42.68 -39.07
C LEU A 150 -31.12 -41.55 -38.30
N ARG A 151 -30.65 -41.90 -37.13
CA ARG A 151 -29.73 -41.07 -36.33
C ARG A 151 -28.76 -41.96 -35.58
N GLN A 152 -27.67 -41.37 -35.08
CA GLN A 152 -26.78 -42.03 -34.16
C GLN A 152 -27.47 -42.16 -32.80
N ASP A 153 -27.31 -43.31 -32.10
CA ASP A 153 -27.69 -43.43 -30.70
C ASP A 153 -26.62 -42.76 -29.80
N PRO A 154 -26.94 -41.59 -29.21
CA PRO A 154 -25.94 -40.89 -28.43
C PRO A 154 -25.56 -41.60 -27.16
N GLU A 155 -26.43 -42.49 -26.63
CA GLU A 155 -26.13 -43.24 -25.40
C GLU A 155 -25.13 -44.34 -25.68
N GLN A 156 -25.26 -45.05 -26.77
CA GLN A 156 -24.30 -46.10 -27.15
C GLN A 156 -22.99 -45.50 -27.65
N GLN A 157 -23.02 -44.49 -28.48
CA GLN A 157 -21.82 -43.94 -29.10
C GLN A 157 -21.06 -42.97 -28.22
N PHE A 158 -21.73 -42.23 -27.32
CA PHE A 158 -21.12 -41.15 -26.55
C PHE A 158 -21.38 -41.21 -25.03
N GLY A 159 -21.94 -42.32 -24.53
CA GLY A 159 -22.29 -42.47 -23.09
C GLY A 159 -21.07 -42.30 -22.18
N GLU A 160 -19.94 -42.89 -22.54
CA GLU A 160 -18.69 -42.77 -21.80
C GLU A 160 -18.15 -41.32 -21.77
N LEU A 161 -18.24 -40.62 -22.89
CA LEU A 161 -17.83 -39.21 -22.97
C LEU A 161 -18.70 -38.29 -22.13
N ARG A 162 -20.00 -38.58 -22.03
CA ARG A 162 -20.93 -37.86 -21.15
C ARG A 162 -20.50 -37.96 -19.69
N ILE A 163 -20.17 -39.19 -19.24
CA ILE A 163 -19.71 -39.44 -17.87
C ILE A 163 -18.35 -38.74 -17.64
N PHE A 164 -17.44 -38.85 -18.60
CA PHE A 164 -16.12 -38.23 -18.53
C PHE A 164 -16.22 -36.70 -18.39
N PHE A 165 -17.01 -36.03 -19.23
CA PHE A 165 -17.21 -34.58 -19.14
C PHE A 165 -17.94 -34.18 -17.85
N ALA A 166 -18.91 -34.95 -17.37
CA ALA A 166 -19.56 -34.72 -16.10
C ALA A 166 -18.56 -34.79 -14.94
N MET A 167 -17.65 -35.79 -14.94
CA MET A 167 -16.58 -35.90 -13.93
C MET A 167 -15.61 -34.72 -13.98
N ILE A 168 -15.18 -34.30 -15.20
CA ILE A 168 -14.34 -33.10 -15.35
C ILE A 168 -15.03 -31.90 -14.71
N LEU A 169 -16.30 -31.66 -14.99
CA LEU A 169 -17.04 -30.53 -14.46
C LEU A 169 -17.14 -30.55 -12.92
N VAL A 170 -17.39 -31.71 -12.35
CA VAL A 170 -17.44 -31.91 -10.89
C VAL A 170 -16.08 -31.65 -10.25
N PHE A 171 -15.00 -32.27 -10.78
CA PHE A 171 -13.67 -32.10 -10.20
C PHE A 171 -13.16 -30.68 -10.38
N THR A 172 -13.33 -30.05 -11.53
CA THR A 172 -12.93 -28.64 -11.73
C THR A 172 -13.67 -27.70 -10.79
N SER A 173 -14.96 -27.93 -10.56
CA SER A 173 -15.76 -27.14 -9.62
C SER A 173 -15.26 -27.30 -8.18
N LEU A 174 -15.04 -28.53 -7.73
CA LEU A 174 -14.53 -28.82 -6.38
C LEU A 174 -13.14 -28.21 -6.16
N ILE A 175 -12.20 -28.40 -7.10
CA ILE A 175 -10.85 -27.84 -7.01
C ILE A 175 -10.91 -26.32 -7.00
N SER A 176 -11.75 -25.70 -7.84
CA SER A 176 -11.93 -24.25 -7.88
C SER A 176 -12.43 -23.69 -6.53
N ILE A 177 -13.41 -24.33 -5.90
CA ILE A 177 -13.91 -23.93 -4.58
C ILE A 177 -12.80 -24.01 -3.53
N ILE A 178 -12.05 -25.11 -3.49
CA ILE A 178 -10.93 -25.28 -2.55
C ILE A 178 -9.86 -24.19 -2.76
N LEU A 179 -9.48 -23.93 -4.01
CA LEU A 179 -8.47 -22.89 -4.33
C LEU A 179 -8.94 -21.48 -3.96
N VAL A 180 -10.23 -21.18 -4.16
CA VAL A 180 -10.82 -19.89 -3.74
C VAL A 180 -10.75 -19.72 -2.22
N LEU A 181 -11.08 -20.74 -1.44
CA LEU A 181 -11.01 -20.70 0.03
C LEU A 181 -9.57 -20.50 0.53
N ILE A 182 -8.60 -21.20 -0.06
CA ILE A 182 -7.18 -21.08 0.28
C ILE A 182 -6.65 -19.68 -0.11
N SER A 183 -6.90 -19.23 -1.34
CA SER A 183 -6.47 -17.93 -1.85
C SER A 183 -7.06 -16.77 -1.03
N GLY A 184 -8.36 -16.86 -0.68
CA GLY A 184 -9.00 -15.86 0.17
C GLY A 184 -8.31 -15.72 1.54
N ARG A 185 -7.92 -16.84 2.18
CA ARG A 185 -7.15 -16.79 3.44
C ARG A 185 -5.76 -16.20 3.25
N TYR A 186 -5.08 -16.57 2.17
CA TYR A 186 -3.71 -16.11 1.88
C TYR A 186 -3.62 -14.60 1.64
N ILE A 187 -4.63 -14.00 1.02
CA ILE A 187 -4.68 -12.57 0.74
C ILE A 187 -5.28 -11.78 1.93
N VAL A 188 -6.36 -12.26 2.52
CA VAL A 188 -7.13 -11.47 3.50
C VAL A 188 -6.48 -11.42 4.87
N ARG A 189 -5.87 -12.51 5.34
CA ARG A 189 -5.27 -12.55 6.68
C ARG A 189 -4.21 -11.45 6.91
N PRO A 190 -3.24 -11.21 6.01
CA PRO A 190 -2.28 -10.12 6.17
C PRO A 190 -2.94 -8.74 6.20
N ILE A 191 -3.94 -8.49 5.37
CA ILE A 191 -4.67 -7.21 5.34
C ILE A 191 -5.41 -6.96 6.65
N VAL A 192 -6.04 -7.98 7.22
CA VAL A 192 -6.69 -7.87 8.54
C VAL A 192 -5.67 -7.62 9.65
N LYS A 193 -4.48 -8.24 9.59
CA LYS A 193 -3.39 -7.95 10.53
C LYS A 193 -2.96 -6.48 10.44
N LEU A 194 -2.74 -5.94 9.25
CA LEU A 194 -2.43 -4.53 9.02
C LEU A 194 -3.52 -3.59 9.55
N THR A 195 -4.79 -3.91 9.27
CA THR A 195 -5.93 -3.14 9.80
C THR A 195 -5.96 -3.11 11.33
N ASN A 196 -5.67 -4.25 11.98
CA ASN A 196 -5.64 -4.32 13.44
C ASN A 196 -4.43 -3.58 14.01
N ALA A 197 -3.28 -3.61 13.33
CA ALA A 197 -2.09 -2.84 13.65
C ALA A 197 -2.38 -1.33 13.62
N THR A 198 -3.04 -0.84 12.56
CA THR A 198 -3.49 0.56 12.46
C THR A 198 -4.38 0.97 13.63
N LYS A 199 -5.29 0.08 14.07
CA LYS A 199 -6.13 0.36 15.25
C LYS A 199 -5.34 0.45 16.55
N LYS A 200 -4.24 -0.31 16.69
CA LYS A 200 -3.35 -0.23 17.88
C LYS A 200 -2.60 1.09 17.88
N ILE A 201 -2.00 1.50 16.75
CA ILE A 201 -1.30 2.78 16.63
C ILE A 201 -2.23 3.94 16.95
N ARG A 202 -3.48 3.94 16.48
CA ARG A 202 -4.48 4.96 16.81
C ARG A 202 -4.75 5.09 18.33
N LYS A 203 -4.54 4.03 19.10
CA LYS A 203 -4.68 4.00 20.56
C LYS A 203 -3.38 4.36 21.29
N GLY A 204 -2.34 4.77 20.59
CA GLY A 204 -1.05 5.10 21.16
C GLY A 204 -0.14 3.90 21.43
N ASN A 205 -0.47 2.72 20.92
CA ASN A 205 0.40 1.55 21.03
C ASN A 205 1.16 1.38 19.71
N TYR A 206 2.41 1.80 19.69
CA TYR A 206 3.30 1.82 18.54
C TYR A 206 4.14 0.54 18.38
N ASP A 207 4.26 -0.27 19.45
CA ASP A 207 4.94 -1.57 19.41
C ASP A 207 4.09 -2.57 18.59
N VAL A 208 4.23 -2.50 17.29
CA VAL A 208 3.49 -3.31 16.32
C VAL A 208 4.49 -4.05 15.43
N ALA A 209 4.96 -5.22 15.90
CA ALA A 209 5.72 -6.12 15.06
C ALA A 209 4.78 -6.84 14.07
N LEU A 210 4.85 -6.49 12.80
CA LEU A 210 4.16 -7.19 11.73
C LEU A 210 5.11 -8.24 11.13
N GLU A 211 5.08 -9.47 11.67
CA GLU A 211 5.77 -10.60 11.05
C GLU A 211 5.06 -11.02 9.74
N VAL A 212 5.24 -10.26 8.68
CA VAL A 212 4.75 -10.61 7.33
C VAL A 212 5.97 -10.95 6.47
N LYS A 213 6.41 -12.20 6.53
CA LYS A 213 7.52 -12.71 5.69
C LYS A 213 7.04 -12.94 4.25
N ARG A 214 6.86 -11.86 3.49
CA ARG A 214 6.45 -11.90 2.06
C ARG A 214 7.34 -10.95 1.26
N LYS A 215 7.53 -11.28 -0.05
CA LYS A 215 8.33 -10.47 -0.98
C LYS A 215 7.47 -9.73 -2.01
N ASP A 216 6.15 -9.79 -1.88
CA ASP A 216 5.18 -9.11 -2.74
C ASP A 216 4.78 -7.72 -2.19
N GLU A 217 3.82 -7.07 -2.84
CA GLU A 217 3.34 -5.73 -2.49
C GLU A 217 2.75 -5.67 -1.07
N ILE A 218 2.16 -6.77 -0.59
CA ILE A 218 1.66 -6.85 0.79
C ILE A 218 2.83 -6.88 1.78
N GLY A 219 3.92 -7.56 1.44
CA GLY A 219 5.16 -7.55 2.21
C GLY A 219 5.79 -6.17 2.28
N GLN A 220 5.92 -5.48 1.12
CA GLN A 220 6.43 -4.11 1.04
C GLN A 220 5.56 -3.12 1.85
N LEU A 221 4.24 -3.27 1.80
CA LEU A 221 3.32 -2.46 2.60
C LEU A 221 3.52 -2.70 4.10
N ALA A 222 3.70 -3.95 4.52
CA ALA A 222 3.94 -4.29 5.93
C ALA A 222 5.28 -3.71 6.44
N ASP A 223 6.34 -3.77 5.63
CA ASP A 223 7.65 -3.18 5.97
C ASP A 223 7.57 -1.65 6.07
N SER A 224 6.90 -0.99 5.12
CA SER A 224 6.69 0.46 5.13
C SER A 224 5.86 0.90 6.33
N PHE A 225 4.83 0.13 6.67
CA PHE A 225 4.00 0.36 7.85
C PHE A 225 4.80 0.22 9.15
N THR A 226 5.66 -0.79 9.25
CA THR A 226 6.51 -1.01 10.43
C THR A 226 7.51 0.13 10.61
N LYS A 227 8.14 0.60 9.52
CA LYS A 227 9.03 1.78 9.56
C LYS A 227 8.29 3.03 10.04
N MET A 228 7.12 3.31 9.46
CA MET A 228 6.28 4.43 9.87
C MET A 228 5.87 4.35 11.36
N ALA A 229 5.51 3.15 11.84
CA ALA A 229 5.17 2.94 13.25
C ALA A 229 6.34 3.26 14.17
N GLY A 230 7.56 2.82 13.84
CA GLY A 230 8.78 3.12 14.60
C GLY A 230 9.16 4.60 14.57
N GLU A 231 8.96 5.30 13.45
CA GLU A 231 9.16 6.75 13.38
C GLU A 231 8.15 7.51 14.24
N LEU A 232 6.89 7.08 14.23
CA LEU A 232 5.83 7.67 15.05
C LEU A 232 6.08 7.45 16.55
N GLU A 233 6.57 6.26 16.94
CA GLU A 233 6.97 5.96 18.33
C GLU A 233 8.06 6.90 18.82
N LYS A 234 9.13 7.06 18.01
CA LYS A 234 10.22 7.99 18.32
C LYS A 234 9.73 9.44 18.44
N SER A 235 8.87 9.86 17.53
CA SER A 235 8.29 11.21 17.53
C SER A 235 7.44 11.46 18.77
N GLU A 236 6.61 10.48 19.16
CA GLU A 236 5.76 10.62 20.35
C GLU A 236 6.57 10.60 21.65
N ALA A 237 7.60 9.74 21.73
CA ALA A 237 8.51 9.72 22.86
C ALA A 237 9.25 11.06 23.02
N ALA A 238 9.78 11.62 21.91
CA ALA A 238 10.42 12.93 21.92
C ALA A 238 9.44 14.05 22.31
N ARG A 239 8.16 13.97 21.87
CA ARG A 239 7.11 14.92 22.28
C ARG A 239 6.81 14.86 23.77
N GLN A 240 6.70 13.65 24.33
CA GLN A 240 6.45 13.46 25.76
C GLN A 240 7.61 13.96 26.61
N GLU A 241 8.85 13.64 26.21
CA GLU A 241 10.06 14.13 26.86
C GLU A 241 10.13 15.66 26.82
N PHE A 242 9.81 16.27 25.67
CA PHE A 242 9.75 17.73 25.54
C PHE A 242 8.75 18.35 26.53
N VAL A 243 7.51 17.82 26.60
CA VAL A 243 6.48 18.35 27.54
C VAL A 243 6.92 18.20 28.99
N ALA A 244 7.51 17.07 29.34
CA ALA A 244 8.02 16.84 30.68
C ALA A 244 9.13 17.84 31.05
N ASN A 245 10.11 18.04 30.15
CA ASN A 245 11.21 18.96 30.33
C ASN A 245 10.75 20.43 30.44
N VAL A 246 9.82 20.86 29.58
CA VAL A 246 9.20 22.20 29.66
C VAL A 246 8.53 22.40 31.01
N SER A 247 7.75 21.42 31.48
CA SER A 247 7.04 21.50 32.76
C SER A 247 8.03 21.66 33.91
N HIS A 248 9.10 20.88 33.90
CA HIS A 248 10.13 20.91 34.95
C HIS A 248 10.91 22.23 34.95
N GLU A 249 11.33 22.73 33.76
CA GLU A 249 12.08 24.01 33.64
C GLU A 249 11.23 25.24 33.96
N LEU A 250 9.88 25.16 33.85
CA LEU A 250 8.96 26.22 34.31
C LEU A 250 8.66 26.12 35.81
N GLN A 251 8.50 24.91 36.34
CA GLN A 251 8.10 24.71 37.73
C GLN A 251 9.18 25.16 38.75
N SER A 252 10.47 24.92 38.43
CA SER A 252 11.58 25.27 39.31
C SER A 252 11.65 26.77 39.64
N PRO A 253 11.75 27.69 38.67
CA PRO A 253 11.82 29.11 38.95
C PRO A 253 10.51 29.67 39.57
N LEU A 254 9.34 29.13 39.20
CA LEU A 254 8.08 29.53 39.83
C LEU A 254 8.05 29.20 41.32
N THR A 255 8.49 28.00 41.69
CA THR A 255 8.58 27.59 43.12
C THR A 255 9.57 28.45 43.89
N SER A 256 10.74 28.76 43.27
CA SER A 256 11.73 29.67 43.87
C SER A 256 11.15 31.06 44.12
N MET A 257 10.54 31.67 43.10
CA MET A 257 9.90 32.99 43.25
C MET A 257 8.78 32.99 44.29
N GLN A 258 7.93 31.96 44.33
CA GLN A 258 6.87 31.83 45.33
C GLN A 258 7.42 31.72 46.74
N GLY A 259 8.52 30.95 46.92
CA GLY A 259 9.20 30.84 48.19
C GLY A 259 9.75 32.19 48.72
N PHE A 260 10.47 32.93 47.85
CA PHE A 260 11.00 34.25 48.23
C PHE A 260 9.90 35.30 48.45
N ALA A 261 8.82 35.28 47.63
CA ALA A 261 7.66 36.16 47.86
C ALA A 261 6.99 35.90 49.22
N THR A 262 6.89 34.61 49.63
CA THR A 262 6.36 34.23 50.95
C THR A 262 7.26 34.72 52.10
N LEU A 263 8.59 34.56 51.93
CA LEU A 263 9.54 35.07 52.89
C LEU A 263 9.47 36.60 53.04
N LEU A 264 9.42 37.33 51.94
CA LEU A 264 9.27 38.79 51.93
C LEU A 264 7.99 39.27 52.58
N SER A 265 6.91 38.48 52.57
CA SER A 265 5.63 38.85 53.18
C SER A 265 5.45 38.41 54.64
N SER A 266 6.23 37.44 55.13
CA SER A 266 6.00 36.79 56.44
C SER A 266 7.05 37.06 57.51
N GLN A 267 8.21 37.64 57.17
CA GLN A 267 9.34 37.83 58.12
C GLN A 267 9.79 39.31 58.18
N THR A 268 10.29 39.73 59.35
CA THR A 268 11.03 40.99 59.51
C THR A 268 12.45 40.76 58.95
N LEU A 269 12.65 41.15 57.69
CA LEU A 269 13.91 40.99 56.97
C LEU A 269 14.73 42.29 57.06
N THR A 270 16.03 42.16 57.04
CA THR A 270 16.93 43.29 56.84
C THR A 270 16.79 43.86 55.42
N ALA A 271 17.14 45.13 55.23
CA ALA A 271 17.12 45.75 53.90
C ALA A 271 18.04 45.02 52.90
N GLU A 272 19.14 44.43 53.37
CA GLU A 272 20.06 43.66 52.55
C GLU A 272 19.42 42.33 52.05
N GLU A 273 18.74 41.61 52.96
CA GLU A 273 18.00 40.38 52.63
C GLU A 273 16.86 40.65 51.67
N GLN A 274 16.08 41.72 51.87
CA GLN A 274 15.01 42.15 50.93
C GLN A 274 15.57 42.41 49.54
N THR A 275 16.68 43.15 49.44
CA THR A 275 17.34 43.46 48.17
C THR A 275 17.81 42.19 47.48
N LYS A 276 18.43 41.28 48.23
CA LYS A 276 18.90 39.99 47.70
C LYS A 276 17.74 39.14 47.16
N TYR A 277 16.65 39.01 47.90
CA TYR A 277 15.49 38.18 47.46
C TYR A 277 14.79 38.79 46.25
N LEU A 278 14.65 40.12 46.18
CA LEU A 278 14.14 40.83 45.00
C LEU A 278 15.04 40.66 43.78
N ALA A 279 16.37 40.67 43.97
CA ALA A 279 17.31 40.42 42.89
C ALA A 279 17.15 38.99 42.31
N ILE A 280 17.04 37.98 43.20
CA ILE A 280 16.83 36.58 42.78
C ILE A 280 15.48 36.45 42.01
N MET A 281 14.40 37.06 42.50
CA MET A 281 13.10 37.01 41.81
C MET A 281 13.15 37.69 40.47
N THR A 282 13.90 38.78 40.31
CA THR A 282 14.09 39.49 39.05
C THR A 282 14.89 38.63 38.08
N GLU A 283 15.92 37.95 38.52
CA GLU A 283 16.71 37.01 37.73
C GLU A 283 15.87 35.85 37.24
N GLU A 284 15.07 35.20 38.11
CA GLU A 284 14.20 34.09 37.72
C GLU A 284 13.09 34.52 36.76
N THR A 285 12.55 35.75 36.88
CA THR A 285 11.58 36.31 35.97
C THR A 285 12.18 36.52 34.56
N THR A 286 13.44 37.03 34.52
CA THR A 286 14.17 37.23 33.28
C THR A 286 14.48 35.90 32.58
N ARG A 287 14.87 34.88 33.37
CA ARG A 287 15.09 33.50 32.92
C ARG A 287 13.82 32.90 32.32
N LEU A 288 12.65 33.02 32.97
CA LEU A 288 11.37 32.56 32.47
C LEU A 288 10.99 33.25 31.17
N SER A 289 11.16 34.57 31.08
CA SER A 289 10.91 35.35 29.86
C SER A 289 11.74 34.85 28.66
N THR A 290 13.04 34.61 28.92
CA THR A 290 13.95 34.03 27.92
C THR A 290 13.55 32.63 27.47
N LEU A 291 13.22 31.75 28.43
CA LEU A 291 12.73 30.39 28.14
C LEU A 291 11.46 30.42 27.29
N THR A 292 10.50 31.29 27.64
CA THR A 292 9.24 31.42 26.89
C THR A 292 9.48 31.88 25.46
N LYS A 293 10.38 32.88 25.25
CA LYS A 293 10.77 33.33 23.91
C LYS A 293 11.40 32.19 23.09
N GLN A 294 12.31 31.40 23.71
CA GLN A 294 12.94 30.27 23.06
C GLN A 294 11.93 29.17 22.68
N LEU A 295 10.95 28.89 23.55
CA LEU A 295 9.87 27.94 23.26
C LEU A 295 8.98 28.40 22.11
N LEU A 296 8.60 29.69 22.07
CA LEU A 296 7.82 30.26 20.98
C LEU A 296 8.58 30.21 19.66
N THR A 297 9.89 30.57 19.65
CA THR A 297 10.72 30.44 18.47
C THR A 297 10.80 28.99 17.98
N LEU A 298 11.01 28.05 18.91
CA LEU A 298 11.09 26.64 18.52
C LEU A 298 9.76 26.14 17.95
N ALA A 299 8.63 26.54 18.53
CA ALA A 299 7.31 26.18 18.06
C ALA A 299 7.02 26.74 16.65
N SER A 300 7.44 27.99 16.37
CA SER A 300 7.32 28.55 15.03
C SER A 300 8.20 27.82 14.01
N LEU A 301 9.45 27.53 14.37
CA LEU A 301 10.39 26.79 13.51
C LEU A 301 9.97 25.33 13.24
N ASP A 302 9.23 24.72 14.16
CA ASP A 302 8.71 23.35 13.95
C ASP A 302 7.53 23.29 12.99
N GLN A 303 6.77 24.39 12.85
CA GLN A 303 5.65 24.50 11.92
C GLN A 303 6.08 24.92 10.50
N GLU A 304 7.29 25.47 10.36
CA GLU A 304 7.79 25.98 9.09
C GLU A 304 8.65 24.90 8.39
N ALA A 305 8.16 24.49 7.21
CA ALA A 305 8.94 23.61 6.33
C ALA A 305 9.94 24.42 5.48
N GLU A 306 9.72 25.73 5.32
CA GLU A 306 10.51 26.64 4.50
C GLU A 306 10.67 28.01 5.18
N LEU A 307 11.77 28.71 4.84
CA LEU A 307 12.01 30.06 5.34
C LEU A 307 10.96 31.05 4.81
N ARG A 308 10.33 31.79 5.71
CA ARG A 308 9.30 32.78 5.36
C ARG A 308 9.87 34.07 4.77
N LYS A 309 11.05 34.48 5.24
CA LYS A 309 11.76 35.69 4.77
C LYS A 309 13.09 35.27 4.21
N GLN A 310 13.38 35.68 2.98
CA GLN A 310 14.69 35.55 2.37
C GLN A 310 15.16 36.91 1.89
N GLU A 311 16.12 37.48 2.58
CA GLU A 311 16.75 38.76 2.20
C GLU A 311 18.27 38.60 2.15
N THR A 312 18.93 39.49 1.43
CA THR A 312 20.39 39.53 1.37
C THR A 312 20.88 40.44 2.48
N PHE A 313 21.74 39.95 3.35
CA PHE A 313 22.32 40.70 4.46
C PHE A 313 23.79 40.43 4.60
N ASP A 314 24.53 41.37 5.27
CA ASP A 314 25.95 41.27 5.56
C ASP A 314 26.15 40.57 6.91
N ILE A 315 26.76 39.38 6.90
CA ILE A 315 27.03 38.61 8.13
C ILE A 315 28.07 39.31 9.00
N LYS A 316 29.08 39.97 8.37
CA LYS A 316 30.10 40.75 9.11
C LYS A 316 29.44 41.89 9.91
N ALA A 317 28.51 42.62 9.29
CA ALA A 317 27.78 43.70 9.95
C ALA A 317 27.00 43.17 11.16
N GLN A 318 26.32 41.99 11.04
CA GLN A 318 25.65 41.37 12.15
C GLN A 318 26.59 41.01 13.32
N TRP A 319 27.75 40.45 13.03
CA TRP A 319 28.76 40.15 14.07
C TRP A 319 29.29 41.41 14.75
N GLN A 320 29.56 42.47 14.00
CA GLN A 320 30.03 43.74 14.55
C GLN A 320 28.96 44.35 15.50
N GLN A 321 27.71 44.36 15.08
CA GLN A 321 26.60 44.82 15.89
C GLN A 321 26.47 43.98 17.19
N LEU A 322 26.54 42.65 17.07
CA LEU A 322 26.41 41.75 18.20
C LEU A 322 27.55 41.93 19.22
N LEU A 323 28.78 42.06 18.76
CA LEU A 323 29.95 42.30 19.59
C LEU A 323 29.83 43.64 20.35
N GLN A 324 29.33 44.68 19.70
CA GLN A 324 29.07 45.97 20.35
C GLN A 324 27.96 45.87 21.40
N MET A 325 26.89 45.17 21.11
CA MET A 325 25.75 44.98 22.05
C MET A 325 26.16 44.16 23.29
N THR A 326 27.09 43.23 23.14
CA THR A 326 27.54 42.32 24.25
C THR A 326 28.81 42.81 24.91
N GLU A 327 29.33 44.01 24.55
CA GLU A 327 30.62 44.54 25.01
C GLU A 327 30.72 44.55 26.51
N TRP A 328 29.68 44.98 27.22
CA TRP A 328 29.66 44.96 28.68
C TRP A 328 29.90 43.56 29.26
N SER A 329 29.23 42.52 28.72
CA SER A 329 29.25 41.16 29.24
C SER A 329 30.64 40.50 29.10
N TRP A 330 31.37 40.70 28.03
CA TRP A 330 32.68 40.10 27.87
C TRP A 330 33.78 40.94 28.47
N ARG A 331 33.60 42.26 28.62
CA ARG A 331 34.54 43.12 29.34
C ARG A 331 34.47 42.89 30.88
N ASP A 332 33.29 42.68 31.43
CA ASP A 332 33.09 42.36 32.81
C ASP A 332 33.90 41.13 33.26
N LYS A 333 34.00 40.14 32.37
CA LYS A 333 34.84 38.95 32.53
C LYS A 333 36.29 39.13 32.08
N SER A 334 36.70 40.31 31.64
CA SER A 334 38.02 40.56 31.10
C SER A 334 38.43 39.64 29.95
N LEU A 335 37.41 39.20 29.11
CA LEU A 335 37.67 38.32 27.98
C LEU A 335 38.33 39.07 26.81
N THR A 336 39.20 38.36 26.10
CA THR A 336 39.82 38.87 24.87
C THR A 336 39.03 38.36 23.67
N ILE A 337 38.52 39.27 22.80
CA ILE A 337 37.80 38.91 21.57
C ILE A 337 38.76 39.11 20.36
N GLU A 338 39.06 38.03 19.68
CA GLU A 338 39.83 38.05 18.40
C GLU A 338 38.90 37.84 17.24
N THR A 339 38.89 38.72 16.24
CA THR A 339 38.01 38.62 15.08
C THR A 339 38.78 38.61 13.77
N SER A 340 38.38 37.71 12.86
CA SER A 340 38.81 37.66 11.47
C SER A 340 37.58 37.54 10.58
N LEU A 341 36.99 38.69 10.22
CA LEU A 341 35.67 38.74 9.55
C LEU A 341 35.87 39.26 8.11
N GLU A 342 35.74 38.39 7.13
CA GLU A 342 35.63 38.77 5.74
C GLU A 342 34.27 39.45 5.45
N ALA A 343 34.21 40.28 4.43
CA ALA A 343 32.94 40.87 3.99
C ALA A 343 32.17 39.84 3.18
N VAL A 344 31.18 39.21 3.81
CA VAL A 344 30.38 38.14 3.22
C VAL A 344 28.91 38.47 3.31
N THR A 345 28.24 38.48 2.15
CA THR A 345 26.77 38.61 2.07
C THR A 345 26.13 37.21 1.92
N TYR A 346 25.02 37.03 2.58
CA TYR A 346 24.24 35.77 2.53
C TYR A 346 22.78 36.06 2.28
N ARG A 347 22.10 35.17 1.54
CA ARG A 347 20.67 35.24 1.29
C ARG A 347 19.93 34.24 2.21
N GLY A 348 19.15 34.76 3.15
CA GLY A 348 18.43 33.95 4.12
C GLY A 348 17.56 34.80 5.04
N ASP A 349 17.13 34.27 6.16
CA ASP A 349 16.42 35.02 7.19
C ASP A 349 17.43 35.68 8.14
N ALA A 350 17.59 37.00 7.98
CA ALA A 350 18.61 37.78 8.72
C ALA A 350 18.36 37.75 10.24
N GLU A 351 17.10 37.74 10.69
CA GLU A 351 16.71 37.75 12.10
C GLU A 351 17.00 36.39 12.76
N LEU A 352 16.66 35.30 12.09
CA LEU A 352 16.98 33.95 12.55
C LEU A 352 18.48 33.70 12.59
N MET A 353 19.23 34.15 11.59
CA MET A 353 20.68 34.01 11.57
C MET A 353 21.33 34.85 12.68
N TYR A 354 20.86 36.07 12.93
CA TYR A 354 21.32 36.88 14.07
C TYR A 354 21.10 36.14 15.40
N GLN A 355 20.00 35.42 15.55
CA GLN A 355 19.71 34.61 16.74
C GLN A 355 20.74 33.46 16.89
N VAL A 356 21.18 32.84 15.78
CA VAL A 356 22.23 31.80 15.83
C VAL A 356 23.51 32.40 16.38
N TRP A 357 23.96 33.56 15.80
CA TRP A 357 25.19 34.23 16.25
C TRP A 357 25.11 34.63 17.72
N SER A 358 23.98 35.19 18.13
CA SER A 358 23.73 35.56 19.52
C SER A 358 23.83 34.38 20.47
N ASN A 359 23.23 33.25 20.13
CA ASN A 359 23.29 32.04 20.95
C ASN A 359 24.72 31.47 21.06
N LEU A 360 25.48 31.45 19.93
CA LEU A 360 26.85 30.96 19.94
C LEU A 360 27.78 31.87 20.76
N LEU A 361 27.69 33.20 20.57
CA LEU A 361 28.51 34.16 21.29
C LEU A 361 28.19 34.18 22.79
N THR A 362 26.92 34.21 23.16
CA THR A 362 26.54 34.19 24.60
C THR A 362 26.94 32.89 25.27
N ASN A 363 26.90 31.75 24.59
CA ASN A 363 27.45 30.50 25.10
C ASN A 363 28.98 30.61 25.30
N ALA A 364 29.72 31.14 24.32
CA ALA A 364 31.16 31.34 24.45
C ALA A 364 31.52 32.26 25.63
N ILE A 365 30.86 33.41 25.74
CA ILE A 365 31.06 34.35 26.89
C ILE A 365 30.77 33.66 28.24
N LYS A 366 29.71 32.86 28.29
CA LYS A 366 29.21 32.20 29.47
C LYS A 366 30.20 31.15 30.00
N PHE A 367 30.69 30.28 29.11
CA PHE A 367 31.49 29.10 29.49
C PHE A 367 33.01 29.37 29.44
N THR A 368 33.45 30.54 29.02
CA THR A 368 34.83 30.96 29.08
C THR A 368 35.11 31.55 30.46
N PRO A 369 36.15 31.11 31.18
CA PRO A 369 36.55 31.69 32.44
C PRO A 369 37.12 33.13 32.25
N GLU A 370 37.27 33.85 33.37
CA GLU A 370 37.86 35.19 33.34
C GLU A 370 39.22 35.19 32.63
N SER A 371 39.52 36.27 31.90
CA SER A 371 40.73 36.46 31.11
C SER A 371 40.92 35.44 29.96
N GLY A 372 39.88 34.66 29.63
CA GLY A 372 39.91 33.75 28.46
C GLY A 372 39.81 34.44 27.12
N ILE A 373 39.90 33.66 26.05
CA ILE A 373 39.92 34.17 24.68
C ILE A 373 38.71 33.56 23.89
N ILE A 374 38.04 34.42 23.10
CA ILE A 374 37.00 33.99 22.14
C ILE A 374 37.46 34.45 20.76
N LYS A 375 37.57 33.52 19.81
CA LYS A 375 37.93 33.77 18.42
C LYS A 375 36.77 33.60 17.51
N ILE A 376 36.49 34.58 16.65
CA ILE A 376 35.41 34.51 15.66
C ILE A 376 36.04 34.65 14.27
N ARG A 377 35.83 33.65 13.42
CA ARG A 377 36.30 33.66 12.04
C ARG A 377 35.12 33.55 11.10
N LEU A 378 35.06 34.41 10.13
CA LEU A 378 34.09 34.39 9.03
C LEU A 378 34.87 34.45 7.72
N TYR A 379 34.71 33.44 6.91
CA TYR A 379 35.30 33.34 5.59
C TYR A 379 34.40 32.59 4.61
N GLU A 380 34.64 32.76 3.34
CA GLU A 380 33.92 32.00 2.32
C GLU A 380 34.89 31.22 1.43
N ASN A 381 34.41 30.07 0.96
CA ASN A 381 35.05 29.27 -0.06
C ASN A 381 34.16 29.21 -1.32
N THR A 382 34.52 28.38 -2.29
CA THR A 382 33.77 28.25 -3.56
C THR A 382 32.36 27.72 -3.40
N ARG A 383 32.03 27.06 -2.30
CA ARG A 383 30.75 26.34 -2.10
C ARG A 383 29.99 26.83 -0.89
N GLU A 384 30.65 27.28 0.12
CA GLU A 384 30.08 27.52 1.44
C GLU A 384 30.59 28.79 2.08
N VAL A 385 29.75 29.41 2.91
CA VAL A 385 30.16 30.42 3.90
C VAL A 385 30.41 29.68 5.20
N VAL A 386 31.56 29.92 5.83
CA VAL A 386 31.98 29.23 7.04
C VAL A 386 32.15 30.25 8.17
N ILE A 387 31.53 29.94 9.30
CA ILE A 387 31.65 30.72 10.54
C ILE A 387 32.15 29.78 11.64
N GLU A 388 33.25 30.18 12.30
CA GLU A 388 33.84 29.48 13.41
C GLU A 388 33.84 30.37 14.66
N VAL A 389 33.30 29.85 15.74
CA VAL A 389 33.33 30.47 17.07
C VAL A 389 34.12 29.56 18.00
N THR A 390 35.30 29.96 18.41
CA THR A 390 36.20 29.19 19.25
C THR A 390 36.35 29.88 20.60
N ASP A 391 36.16 29.18 21.69
CA ASP A 391 36.40 29.64 23.03
C ASP A 391 37.52 28.83 23.75
N THR A 392 38.14 29.41 24.76
CA THR A 392 39.10 28.73 25.64
C THR A 392 38.43 28.33 26.94
N GLY A 393 37.16 27.92 26.88
CA GLY A 393 36.34 27.59 28.01
C GLY A 393 36.58 26.20 28.59
N ILE A 394 35.63 25.77 29.41
CA ILE A 394 35.70 24.49 30.15
C ILE A 394 35.65 23.25 29.21
N GLY A 395 35.29 23.45 27.95
CA GLY A 395 35.14 22.36 27.01
C GLY A 395 33.94 21.44 27.30
N ILE A 396 33.76 20.47 26.42
CA ILE A 396 32.67 19.50 26.43
C ILE A 396 33.25 18.09 26.34
N ALA A 397 32.75 17.17 27.17
CA ALA A 397 33.16 15.78 27.11
C ALA A 397 32.78 15.13 25.78
N ILE A 398 33.63 14.24 25.26
CA ILE A 398 33.45 13.65 23.94
C ILE A 398 32.13 12.84 23.83
N GLU A 399 31.70 12.23 24.93
CA GLU A 399 30.47 11.47 25.05
C GLU A 399 29.21 12.36 24.98
N ALA A 400 29.35 13.65 25.34
CA ALA A 400 28.27 14.62 25.33
C ALA A 400 28.09 15.28 23.95
N LEU A 401 29.16 15.39 23.15
CA LEU A 401 29.16 16.08 21.88
C LEU A 401 28.01 15.66 20.90
N PRO A 402 27.66 14.38 20.76
CA PRO A 402 26.56 13.97 19.88
C PRO A 402 25.19 14.52 20.31
N ASN A 403 25.04 14.87 21.60
CA ASN A 403 23.76 15.22 22.20
C ASN A 403 23.56 16.71 22.46
N ILE A 404 24.58 17.56 22.30
CA ILE A 404 24.52 18.99 22.66
C ILE A 404 23.50 19.80 21.85
N PHE A 405 23.09 19.28 20.68
CA PHE A 405 22.06 19.87 19.83
C PHE A 405 20.65 19.34 20.11
N ASN A 406 20.51 18.37 21.04
CA ASN A 406 19.20 17.89 21.50
C ASN A 406 18.54 18.93 22.40
N ARG A 407 17.20 18.99 22.38
CA ARG A 407 16.41 19.92 23.18
C ARG A 407 16.61 19.62 24.67
N PHE A 408 16.78 20.66 25.50
CA PHE A 408 16.98 20.58 26.94
C PHE A 408 18.24 19.82 27.40
N TYR A 409 19.10 19.40 26.46
CA TYR A 409 20.32 18.70 26.83
C TYR A 409 21.33 19.65 27.48
N LYS A 410 21.90 19.21 28.62
CA LYS A 410 22.90 19.93 29.41
C LYS A 410 24.05 18.98 29.69
N ALA A 411 25.25 19.27 29.19
CA ALA A 411 26.44 18.43 29.38
C ALA A 411 26.87 18.28 30.84
N ASN A 412 26.55 19.27 31.71
CA ASN A 412 26.82 19.28 33.15
C ASN A 412 25.64 19.92 33.90
N GLU A 413 24.80 19.15 34.56
CA GLU A 413 23.60 19.63 35.27
C GLU A 413 23.91 20.60 36.43
N SER A 414 24.97 20.38 37.21
CA SER A 414 25.30 21.21 38.38
C SER A 414 25.76 22.60 37.97
N ARG A 415 26.69 22.70 37.02
CA ARG A 415 27.23 24.00 36.54
C ARG A 415 26.26 24.74 35.64
N SER A 416 25.34 24.03 34.92
CA SER A 416 24.35 24.65 34.07
C SER A 416 23.18 25.27 34.88
N ARG A 417 22.91 24.81 36.10
CA ARG A 417 21.96 25.46 37.02
C ARG A 417 22.50 26.81 37.51
N GLU A 418 23.75 26.88 37.92
CA GLU A 418 24.39 28.13 38.32
C GLU A 418 24.47 29.13 37.15
N ALA A 419 24.60 28.60 35.94
CA ALA A 419 24.73 29.42 34.76
C ALA A 419 23.38 29.73 34.04
N GLY A 420 22.20 29.31 34.55
CA GLY A 420 20.89 29.69 34.05
C GLY A 420 20.57 29.22 32.61
N SER A 421 21.15 28.10 32.11
CA SER A 421 20.95 27.61 30.76
C SER A 421 19.67 26.79 30.63
N SER A 422 18.82 27.07 29.62
CA SER A 422 17.60 26.30 29.30
C SER A 422 17.88 24.99 28.54
N GLY A 423 19.06 24.85 27.90
CA GLY A 423 19.37 23.75 27.01
C GLY A 423 18.66 23.81 25.63
N LEU A 424 18.00 24.94 25.30
CA LEU A 424 17.30 25.15 24.04
C LEU A 424 18.13 25.92 23.00
N GLY A 425 19.13 26.71 23.41
CA GLY A 425 19.85 27.59 22.50
C GLY A 425 20.52 26.88 21.33
N LEU A 426 21.26 25.78 21.59
CA LEU A 426 21.95 25.03 20.53
C LEU A 426 20.96 24.24 19.65
N SER A 427 19.87 23.74 20.19
CA SER A 427 18.82 23.07 19.38
C SER A 427 18.10 24.04 18.46
N ILE A 428 17.89 25.29 18.89
CA ILE A 428 17.38 26.38 18.04
C ILE A 428 18.38 26.69 16.92
N CYS A 429 19.69 26.83 17.26
CA CYS A 429 20.75 27.03 16.26
C CYS A 429 20.72 25.92 15.20
N LYS A 430 20.67 24.66 15.62
CA LYS A 430 20.62 23.52 14.71
C LYS A 430 19.42 23.60 13.78
N LYS A 431 18.23 23.86 14.31
CA LYS A 431 17.01 23.97 13.50
C LYS A 431 17.05 25.12 12.50
N ILE A 432 17.55 26.29 12.91
CA ILE A 432 17.69 27.45 12.01
C ILE A 432 18.68 27.14 10.87
N ILE A 433 19.83 26.56 11.20
CA ILE A 433 20.85 26.21 10.21
C ILE A 433 20.33 25.14 9.24
N ASP A 434 19.60 24.14 9.73
CA ASP A 434 18.98 23.09 8.89
C ASP A 434 17.94 23.70 7.92
N LEU A 435 17.14 24.68 8.37
CA LEU A 435 16.20 25.41 7.51
C LEU A 435 16.91 26.22 6.39
N HIS A 436 18.16 26.65 6.64
CA HIS A 436 19.01 27.32 5.64
C HIS A 436 19.82 26.33 4.78
N GLY A 437 19.58 25.01 4.92
CA GLY A 437 20.32 23.97 4.19
C GLY A 437 21.79 23.82 4.61
N GLY A 438 22.15 24.41 5.75
CA GLY A 438 23.51 24.40 6.29
C GLY A 438 23.78 23.25 7.27
N THR A 439 24.98 23.27 7.84
CA THR A 439 25.38 22.34 8.90
C THR A 439 26.04 23.07 10.06
N ILE A 440 25.79 22.63 11.27
CA ILE A 440 26.47 23.06 12.48
C ILE A 440 27.13 21.88 13.17
N THR A 441 28.40 22.02 13.54
CA THR A 441 29.21 21.01 14.22
C THR A 441 29.96 21.62 15.39
N ALA A 442 30.37 20.78 16.34
CA ALA A 442 31.20 21.19 17.47
C ALA A 442 32.40 20.27 17.62
N THR A 443 33.55 20.83 17.88
CA THR A 443 34.75 20.11 18.31
C THR A 443 35.19 20.69 19.67
N SER A 444 35.46 19.84 20.62
CA SER A 444 35.77 20.26 21.97
C SER A 444 36.66 19.26 22.71
N LYS A 445 37.43 19.77 23.67
CA LYS A 445 38.20 18.96 24.63
C LYS A 445 38.08 19.63 25.98
N ILE A 446 37.85 18.83 27.03
CA ILE A 446 37.75 19.32 28.40
C ILE A 446 38.97 20.18 28.75
N ASP A 447 38.72 21.32 29.38
CA ASP A 447 39.70 22.35 29.81
C ASP A 447 40.51 22.98 28.65
N HIS A 448 40.14 22.77 27.40
CA HIS A 448 40.78 23.35 26.21
C HIS A 448 39.82 24.19 25.36
N GLY A 449 38.54 24.25 25.76
CA GLY A 449 37.51 25.02 25.07
C GLY A 449 36.75 24.25 23.99
N THR A 450 35.93 25.01 23.27
CA THR A 450 35.04 24.48 22.22
C THR A 450 35.14 25.33 20.95
N THR A 451 35.06 24.69 19.80
CA THR A 451 34.89 25.34 18.52
C THR A 451 33.55 24.90 17.89
N PHE A 452 32.65 25.84 17.67
CA PHE A 452 31.44 25.65 16.89
C PHE A 452 31.71 26.08 15.44
N THR A 453 31.43 25.22 14.50
CA THR A 453 31.58 25.51 13.06
C THR A 453 30.22 25.45 12.38
N VAL A 454 29.81 26.56 11.77
CA VAL A 454 28.61 26.69 10.93
C VAL A 454 29.03 26.78 9.48
N LYS A 455 28.42 25.96 8.62
CA LYS A 455 28.63 26.00 7.17
C LYS A 455 27.28 26.22 6.50
N LEU A 456 27.20 27.24 5.67
CA LEU A 456 26.01 27.63 4.91
C LEU A 456 26.30 27.49 3.43
N PRO A 457 25.41 26.85 2.64
CA PRO A 457 25.61 26.76 1.19
C PRO A 457 25.53 28.12 0.57
N LYS A 458 26.41 28.41 -0.42
CA LYS A 458 26.29 29.57 -1.27
C LYS A 458 25.16 29.35 -2.28
N ASN A 459 24.15 30.21 -2.23
CA ASN A 459 23.03 30.22 -3.20
C ASN A 459 23.39 31.00 -4.44
#